data_899c1c301c7f087ac40334b4d136f664
#
_entry.id   899c1c301c7f087ac40334b4d136f664
#
_cell.length_a   1.000
_cell.length_b   1.000
_cell.length_c   1.000
_cell.angle_alpha   90.00
_cell.angle_beta   90.00
_cell.angle_gamma   90.00
#
_symmetry.space_group_name_H-M   'P 1'
#
loop_
_entity.id
_entity.type
_entity.pdbx_description
1 polymer ?
#
loop_
_entity_poly.entity_id
_entity_poly.type
_entity_poly.pdbx_seq_one_letter_code
_entity_poly.pdbx_strand_id
1 'polypeptide(L)'
;MSNIRKAFENKKAFIPFVTCGDPDLEATGKIVRAMVENGADLIELGIPFSDPTAEGPVIQGANIRALTGGVTTDKIFDFVRELRKDVTIPLVFMTYANVVFSYGAERFISTCKEIGIDGIILPDLPFEEKGEFQPICRQYGVDLISLIAPTSDKRIAMIAKEAEGFLYIVSSLGVTGTRSEITTDLASIIKVVRENTDIPCAIGFGISTPEQAKKMAALSDGAIVGSAIIKLIEKNGANAAEAVGEYVKEMKTAISG
;
A
#
# COMPACT_ATOMS: atom_id res chain seq x y z
N MET A 1 5.61 18.53 -3.48
CA MET A 1 6.15 17.38 -2.71
C MET A 1 4.96 16.60 -2.20
N SER A 2 5.03 15.28 -2.22
CA SER A 2 3.96 14.43 -1.67
C SER A 2 3.92 14.53 -0.14
N ASN A 3 2.80 14.13 0.45
CA ASN A 3 2.64 14.13 1.91
C ASN A 3 3.14 12.82 2.56
N ILE A 4 3.65 11.88 1.78
CA ILE A 4 4.01 10.52 2.25
C ILE A 4 4.98 10.57 3.44
N ARG A 5 5.99 11.44 3.42
CA ARG A 5 6.95 11.56 4.53
C ARG A 5 6.30 11.86 5.88
N LYS A 6 5.17 12.59 5.90
CA LYS A 6 4.44 12.90 7.15
C LYS A 6 3.96 11.65 7.88
N ALA A 7 3.71 10.57 7.16
CA ALA A 7 3.32 9.30 7.76
C ALA A 7 4.40 8.70 8.66
N PHE A 8 5.67 9.05 8.42
CA PHE A 8 6.85 8.48 9.09
C PHE A 8 7.53 9.46 10.08
N GLU A 9 7.09 10.72 10.15
CA GLU A 9 7.73 11.73 10.99
C GLU A 9 7.57 11.42 12.49
N ASN A 10 8.70 11.16 13.16
CA ASN A 10 8.79 10.89 14.60
C ASN A 10 7.94 9.71 15.11
N LYS A 11 7.61 8.76 14.25
CA LYS A 11 6.77 7.61 14.58
C LYS A 11 7.02 6.43 13.65
N LYS A 12 6.58 5.24 14.07
CA LYS A 12 6.45 4.08 13.18
C LYS A 12 5.11 4.15 12.45
N ALA A 13 5.14 4.06 11.12
CA ALA A 13 3.93 4.12 10.30
C ALA A 13 3.18 2.79 10.31
N PHE A 14 1.86 2.83 10.53
CA PHE A 14 0.97 1.72 10.24
C PHE A 14 0.25 1.99 8.92
N ILE A 15 0.40 1.08 7.97
CA ILE A 15 -0.06 1.23 6.59
C ILE A 15 -1.03 0.09 6.24
N PRO A 16 -2.35 0.28 6.43
CA PRO A 16 -3.34 -0.69 6.02
C PRO A 16 -3.62 -0.60 4.51
N PHE A 17 -3.92 -1.77 3.92
CA PHE A 17 -4.39 -1.90 2.54
C PHE A 17 -5.87 -2.28 2.51
N VAL A 18 -6.61 -1.72 1.55
CA VAL A 18 -8.00 -2.11 1.23
C VAL A 18 -8.23 -2.10 -0.27
N THR A 19 -8.98 -3.09 -0.79
CA THR A 19 -9.43 -3.09 -2.19
C THR A 19 -10.63 -2.17 -2.35
N CYS A 20 -10.54 -1.17 -3.23
CA CYS A 20 -11.64 -0.25 -3.51
C CYS A 20 -12.83 -1.00 -4.12
N GLY A 21 -13.99 -0.87 -3.49
CA GLY A 21 -15.22 -1.52 -3.93
C GLY A 21 -15.43 -2.93 -3.38
N ASP A 22 -14.65 -3.35 -2.40
CA ASP A 22 -14.88 -4.60 -1.67
C ASP A 22 -15.51 -4.32 -0.30
N PRO A 23 -16.76 -4.68 -0.03
CA PRO A 23 -17.75 -5.25 -0.98
C PRO A 23 -18.36 -4.22 -1.93
N ASP A 24 -18.30 -2.94 -1.62
CA ASP A 24 -18.71 -1.78 -2.41
C ASP A 24 -17.95 -0.50 -2.01
N LEU A 25 -18.10 0.59 -2.77
CA LEU A 25 -17.37 1.84 -2.51
C LEU A 25 -17.89 2.58 -1.25
N GLU A 26 -19.17 2.45 -0.89
CA GLU A 26 -19.71 3.05 0.33
C GLU A 26 -19.11 2.39 1.57
N ALA A 27 -19.09 1.06 1.59
CA ALA A 27 -18.44 0.28 2.65
C ALA A 27 -16.94 0.58 2.73
N THR A 28 -16.23 0.64 1.57
CA THR A 28 -14.82 1.04 1.50
C THR A 28 -14.60 2.40 2.18
N GLY A 29 -15.47 3.38 1.92
CA GLY A 29 -15.36 4.70 2.54
C GLY A 29 -15.52 4.69 4.07
N LYS A 30 -16.44 3.89 4.60
CA LYS A 30 -16.62 3.70 6.05
C LYS A 30 -15.40 3.02 6.67
N ILE A 31 -14.87 2.00 6.00
CA ILE A 31 -13.68 1.26 6.43
C ILE A 31 -12.45 2.18 6.47
N VAL A 32 -12.21 2.96 5.43
CA VAL A 32 -11.08 3.90 5.37
C VAL A 32 -11.15 4.92 6.50
N ARG A 33 -12.33 5.51 6.77
CA ARG A 33 -12.50 6.44 7.89
C ARG A 33 -12.23 5.78 9.24
N ALA A 34 -12.74 4.56 9.45
CA ALA A 34 -12.45 3.80 10.66
C ALA A 34 -10.95 3.50 10.82
N MET A 35 -10.23 3.20 9.73
CA MET A 35 -8.77 3.05 9.77
C MET A 35 -8.06 4.34 10.20
N VAL A 36 -8.47 5.49 9.67
CA VAL A 36 -7.90 6.81 10.01
C VAL A 36 -8.15 7.14 11.47
N GLU A 37 -9.38 7.00 11.95
CA GLU A 37 -9.79 7.26 13.33
C GLU A 37 -9.04 6.38 14.34
N ASN A 38 -8.60 5.18 13.93
CA ASN A 38 -7.89 4.22 14.77
C ASN A 38 -6.36 4.21 14.56
N GLY A 39 -5.82 5.20 13.83
CA GLY A 39 -4.39 5.50 13.82
C GLY A 39 -3.62 4.98 12.62
N ALA A 40 -4.27 4.72 11.49
CA ALA A 40 -3.57 4.56 10.21
C ALA A 40 -2.80 5.85 9.87
N ASP A 41 -1.57 5.72 9.41
CA ASP A 41 -0.71 6.86 9.08
C ASP A 41 -0.64 7.14 7.57
N LEU A 42 -0.87 6.13 6.77
CA LEU A 42 -0.99 6.13 5.31
C LEU A 42 -1.92 4.97 4.93
N ILE A 43 -2.70 5.09 3.88
CA ILE A 43 -3.56 4.00 3.40
C ILE A 43 -3.20 3.65 1.96
N GLU A 44 -3.07 2.35 1.70
CA GLU A 44 -2.99 1.80 0.35
C GLU A 44 -4.38 1.45 -0.15
N LEU A 45 -4.79 2.11 -1.22
CA LEU A 45 -6.05 1.88 -1.93
C LEU A 45 -5.80 1.01 -3.16
N GLY A 46 -6.20 -0.26 -3.09
CA GLY A 46 -6.09 -1.18 -4.22
C GLY A 46 -7.12 -0.86 -5.31
N ILE A 47 -6.67 -0.60 -6.52
CA ILE A 47 -7.55 -0.57 -7.69
C ILE A 47 -7.68 -2.01 -8.20
N PRO A 48 -8.87 -2.63 -8.18
CA PRO A 48 -9.02 -4.04 -8.52
C PRO A 48 -8.66 -4.31 -9.98
N PHE A 49 -8.00 -5.44 -10.20
CA PHE A 49 -7.58 -5.91 -11.52
C PHE A 49 -7.94 -7.39 -11.72
N SER A 50 -8.33 -7.77 -12.93
CA SER A 50 -8.78 -9.13 -13.25
C SER A 50 -7.67 -10.17 -13.28
N ASP A 51 -6.43 -9.73 -13.59
CA ASP A 51 -5.29 -10.61 -13.87
C ASP A 51 -4.06 -10.32 -12.98
N PRO A 52 -4.21 -10.27 -11.63
CA PRO A 52 -3.14 -9.86 -10.73
C PRO A 52 -2.04 -10.94 -10.66
N THR A 53 -0.79 -10.53 -10.83
CA THR A 53 0.38 -11.43 -10.80
C THR A 53 1.11 -11.44 -9.45
N ALA A 54 0.91 -10.42 -8.61
CA ALA A 54 1.60 -10.25 -7.33
C ALA A 54 0.72 -10.52 -6.11
N GLU A 55 -0.55 -10.89 -6.30
CA GLU A 55 -1.53 -11.04 -5.22
C GLU A 55 -1.90 -12.49 -4.96
N GLY A 56 -2.08 -12.82 -3.68
CA GLY A 56 -2.57 -14.13 -3.26
C GLY A 56 -4.11 -14.21 -3.26
N PRO A 57 -4.65 -15.41 -2.98
CA PRO A 57 -6.08 -15.71 -3.17
C PRO A 57 -7.02 -14.81 -2.35
N VAL A 58 -6.57 -14.28 -1.22
CA VAL A 58 -7.38 -13.38 -0.36
C VAL A 58 -7.64 -12.06 -1.07
N ILE A 59 -6.61 -11.42 -1.61
CA ILE A 59 -6.75 -10.13 -2.32
C ILE A 59 -7.38 -10.36 -3.70
N GLN A 60 -7.06 -11.47 -4.39
CA GLN A 60 -7.75 -11.85 -5.63
C GLN A 60 -9.26 -11.99 -5.41
N GLY A 61 -9.70 -12.59 -4.29
CA GLY A 61 -11.11 -12.68 -3.92
C GLY A 61 -11.76 -11.30 -3.75
N ALA A 62 -11.07 -10.35 -3.11
CA ALA A 62 -11.52 -8.97 -2.98
C ALA A 62 -11.66 -8.27 -4.35
N ASN A 63 -10.67 -8.46 -5.24
CA ASN A 63 -10.73 -7.92 -6.61
C ASN A 63 -11.95 -8.48 -7.37
N ILE A 64 -12.20 -9.79 -7.27
CA ILE A 64 -13.37 -10.41 -7.92
C ILE A 64 -14.67 -9.81 -7.38
N ARG A 65 -14.83 -9.66 -6.06
CA ARG A 65 -16.04 -9.04 -5.46
C ARG A 65 -16.24 -7.62 -5.95
N ALA A 66 -15.19 -6.79 -5.93
CA ALA A 66 -15.24 -5.40 -6.39
C ALA A 66 -15.59 -5.30 -7.87
N LEU A 67 -14.91 -6.07 -8.74
CA LEU A 67 -15.16 -6.07 -10.18
C LEU A 67 -16.56 -6.58 -10.51
N THR A 68 -17.05 -7.63 -9.84
CA THR A 68 -18.41 -8.14 -9.98
C THR A 68 -19.43 -7.09 -9.56
N GLY A 69 -19.13 -6.26 -8.55
CA GLY A 69 -19.93 -5.11 -8.14
C GLY A 69 -19.91 -3.94 -9.15
N GLY A 70 -19.18 -4.07 -10.24
CA GLY A 70 -19.13 -3.08 -11.33
C GLY A 70 -18.28 -1.85 -11.00
N VAL A 71 -17.26 -2.00 -10.15
CA VAL A 71 -16.26 -0.95 -9.88
C VAL A 71 -15.39 -0.72 -11.11
N THR A 72 -15.12 0.54 -11.40
CA THR A 72 -14.22 1.00 -12.48
C THR A 72 -13.24 2.01 -11.94
N THR A 73 -12.14 2.26 -12.66
CA THR A 73 -11.15 3.28 -12.27
C THR A 73 -11.77 4.67 -12.12
N ASP A 74 -12.69 5.07 -13.02
CA ASP A 74 -13.38 6.37 -12.92
C ASP A 74 -14.24 6.47 -11.64
N LYS A 75 -14.98 5.41 -11.28
CA LYS A 75 -15.75 5.36 -10.04
C LYS A 75 -14.85 5.45 -8.80
N ILE A 76 -13.64 4.86 -8.85
CA ILE A 76 -12.66 4.95 -7.77
C ILE A 76 -12.12 6.37 -7.67
N PHE A 77 -11.86 7.04 -8.79
CA PHE A 77 -11.43 8.44 -8.77
C PHE A 77 -12.50 9.36 -8.16
N ASP A 78 -13.77 9.18 -8.52
CA ASP A 78 -14.88 9.92 -7.93
C ASP A 78 -15.02 9.64 -6.44
N PHE A 79 -14.91 8.39 -6.04
CA PHE A 79 -14.89 7.95 -4.64
C PHE A 79 -13.77 8.64 -3.85
N VAL A 80 -12.54 8.69 -4.39
CA VAL A 80 -11.42 9.35 -3.70
C VAL A 80 -11.63 10.85 -3.58
N ARG A 81 -12.22 11.53 -4.57
CA ARG A 81 -12.59 12.96 -4.45
C ARG A 81 -13.51 13.21 -3.25
N GLU A 82 -14.51 12.35 -3.08
CA GLU A 82 -15.40 12.44 -1.91
C GLU A 82 -14.68 12.11 -0.60
N LEU A 83 -13.85 11.07 -0.60
CA LEU A 83 -13.08 10.64 0.57
C LEU A 83 -12.13 11.73 1.07
N ARG A 84 -11.50 12.47 0.16
CA ARG A 84 -10.55 13.55 0.47
C ARG A 84 -11.16 14.77 1.12
N LYS A 85 -12.50 14.88 1.21
CA LYS A 85 -13.15 15.96 1.95
C LYS A 85 -12.90 15.90 3.45
N ASP A 86 -12.65 14.70 3.98
CA ASP A 86 -12.43 14.46 5.41
C ASP A 86 -11.20 13.60 5.73
N VAL A 87 -10.66 12.83 4.77
CA VAL A 87 -9.44 12.05 4.95
C VAL A 87 -8.22 12.86 4.48
N THR A 88 -7.37 13.24 5.43
CA THR A 88 -6.21 14.14 5.19
C THR A 88 -4.85 13.43 5.23
N ILE A 89 -4.78 12.19 5.73
CA ILE A 89 -3.55 11.41 5.72
C ILE A 89 -3.13 11.01 4.30
N PRO A 90 -1.85 10.67 4.07
CA PRO A 90 -1.41 10.21 2.74
C PRO A 90 -2.20 9.01 2.24
N LEU A 91 -2.56 9.04 0.97
CA LEU A 91 -3.19 7.93 0.26
C LEU A 91 -2.34 7.57 -0.94
N VAL A 92 -2.10 6.28 -1.14
CA VAL A 92 -1.42 5.76 -2.32
C VAL A 92 -2.29 4.73 -3.04
N PHE A 93 -2.26 4.73 -4.36
CA PHE A 93 -2.88 3.65 -5.11
C PHE A 93 -1.92 2.47 -5.26
N MET A 94 -2.45 1.25 -5.13
CA MET A 94 -1.79 0.03 -5.57
C MET A 94 -2.57 -0.56 -6.72
N THR A 95 -1.92 -0.74 -7.87
CA THR A 95 -2.53 -1.34 -9.06
C THR A 95 -1.43 -1.89 -9.98
N TYR A 96 -1.78 -2.34 -11.17
CA TYR A 96 -0.86 -2.93 -12.13
C TYR A 96 -0.51 -1.95 -13.25
N ALA A 97 0.70 -2.06 -13.81
CA ALA A 97 1.18 -1.18 -14.89
C ALA A 97 0.22 -1.16 -16.08
N ASN A 98 -0.36 -2.32 -16.42
CA ASN A 98 -1.34 -2.43 -17.49
C ASN A 98 -2.61 -1.58 -17.26
N VAL A 99 -3.07 -1.45 -16.02
CA VAL A 99 -4.25 -0.61 -15.68
C VAL A 99 -3.93 0.86 -15.97
N VAL A 100 -2.77 1.33 -15.51
CA VAL A 100 -2.31 2.70 -15.73
C VAL A 100 -2.07 2.98 -17.20
N PHE A 101 -1.40 2.05 -17.90
CA PHE A 101 -1.11 2.17 -19.32
C PHE A 101 -2.39 2.21 -20.17
N SER A 102 -3.33 1.29 -19.92
CA SER A 102 -4.60 1.20 -20.66
C SER A 102 -5.52 2.41 -20.44
N TYR A 103 -5.46 3.02 -19.24
CA TYR A 103 -6.19 4.27 -18.93
C TYR A 103 -5.55 5.49 -19.62
N GLY A 104 -4.27 5.38 -19.99
CA GLY A 104 -3.39 6.45 -20.43
C GLY A 104 -2.60 7.01 -19.25
N ALA A 105 -1.29 6.71 -19.20
CA ALA A 105 -0.44 6.99 -18.05
C ALA A 105 -0.51 8.46 -17.60
N GLU A 106 -0.41 9.41 -18.52
CA GLU A 106 -0.49 10.83 -18.19
C GLU A 106 -1.86 11.22 -17.60
N ARG A 107 -2.96 10.73 -18.23
CA ARG A 107 -4.32 10.98 -17.73
C ARG A 107 -4.53 10.39 -16.35
N PHE A 108 -4.06 9.15 -16.11
CA PHE A 108 -4.18 8.48 -14.83
C PHE A 108 -3.44 9.27 -13.73
N ILE A 109 -2.16 9.60 -13.96
CA ILE A 109 -1.29 10.23 -12.98
C ILE A 109 -1.70 11.68 -12.72
N SER A 110 -2.09 12.45 -13.75
CA SER A 110 -2.63 13.80 -13.56
C SER A 110 -3.93 13.79 -12.76
N THR A 111 -4.81 12.80 -12.98
CA THR A 111 -6.03 12.63 -12.16
C THR A 111 -5.67 12.24 -10.73
N CYS A 112 -4.69 11.37 -10.50
CA CYS A 112 -4.18 11.07 -9.15
C CYS A 112 -3.80 12.36 -8.40
N LYS A 113 -3.06 13.25 -9.05
CA LYS A 113 -2.69 14.55 -8.46
C LYS A 113 -3.91 15.42 -8.14
N GLU A 114 -4.84 15.53 -9.08
CA GLU A 114 -6.06 16.34 -8.93
C GLU A 114 -6.89 15.89 -7.73
N ILE A 115 -7.06 14.57 -7.57
CA ILE A 115 -7.86 13.99 -6.48
C ILE A 115 -7.09 13.84 -5.17
N GLY A 116 -5.81 14.20 -5.14
CA GLY A 116 -4.99 14.19 -3.93
C GLY A 116 -4.38 12.84 -3.56
N ILE A 117 -4.15 11.94 -4.51
CA ILE A 117 -3.33 10.74 -4.32
C ILE A 117 -1.86 11.16 -4.28
N ASP A 118 -1.13 10.68 -3.28
CA ASP A 118 0.25 11.07 -2.99
C ASP A 118 1.27 10.18 -3.69
N GLY A 119 0.92 8.95 -4.03
CA GLY A 119 1.82 8.02 -4.72
C GLY A 119 1.10 6.86 -5.37
N ILE A 120 1.84 6.11 -6.21
CA ILE A 120 1.37 4.87 -6.85
C ILE A 120 2.38 3.74 -6.62
N ILE A 121 1.87 2.53 -6.43
CA ILE A 121 2.61 1.28 -6.31
C ILE A 121 2.22 0.39 -7.48
N LEU A 122 3.20 -0.02 -8.27
CA LEU A 122 3.02 -0.93 -9.42
C LEU A 122 3.88 -2.18 -9.18
N PRO A 123 3.33 -3.25 -8.59
CA PRO A 123 4.11 -4.41 -8.15
C PRO A 123 4.69 -5.25 -9.30
N ASP A 124 4.13 -5.11 -10.49
CA ASP A 124 4.58 -5.75 -11.73
C ASP A 124 5.57 -4.91 -12.55
N LEU A 125 5.87 -3.68 -12.11
CA LEU A 125 6.81 -2.80 -12.82
C LEU A 125 8.25 -3.07 -12.36
N PRO A 126 9.12 -3.66 -13.19
CA PRO A 126 10.51 -3.84 -12.85
C PRO A 126 11.25 -2.49 -12.81
N PHE A 127 12.30 -2.42 -12.00
CA PHE A 127 13.10 -1.21 -11.84
C PHE A 127 13.62 -0.64 -13.17
N GLU A 128 13.96 -1.49 -14.09
CA GLU A 128 14.49 -1.13 -15.41
C GLU A 128 13.46 -0.45 -16.32
N GLU A 129 12.17 -0.69 -16.07
CA GLU A 129 11.07 -0.15 -16.88
C GLU A 129 10.37 1.07 -16.23
N LYS A 130 10.78 1.45 -15.01
CA LYS A 130 10.18 2.59 -14.30
C LYS A 130 10.28 3.92 -15.07
N GLY A 131 11.24 4.02 -16.00
CA GLY A 131 11.41 5.18 -16.87
C GLY A 131 10.19 5.53 -17.72
N GLU A 132 9.24 4.61 -17.90
CA GLU A 132 7.98 4.87 -18.60
C GLU A 132 6.98 5.67 -17.76
N PHE A 133 6.99 5.51 -16.44
CA PHE A 133 6.05 6.16 -15.54
C PHE A 133 6.68 7.26 -14.67
N GLN A 134 7.91 7.08 -14.23
CA GLN A 134 8.56 7.99 -13.28
C GLN A 134 8.65 9.46 -13.74
N PRO A 135 8.98 9.79 -15.01
CA PRO A 135 8.98 11.18 -15.47
C PRO A 135 7.61 11.85 -15.35
N ILE A 136 6.53 11.09 -15.67
CA ILE A 136 5.16 11.58 -15.56
C ILE A 136 4.79 11.78 -14.09
N CYS A 137 5.12 10.80 -13.23
CA CYS A 137 4.89 10.89 -11.79
C CYS A 137 5.57 12.14 -11.19
N ARG A 138 6.82 12.39 -11.53
CA ARG A 138 7.57 13.59 -11.11
C ARG A 138 6.95 14.89 -11.60
N GLN A 139 6.51 14.93 -12.85
CA GLN A 139 5.84 16.09 -13.45
C GLN A 139 4.62 16.51 -12.64
N TYR A 140 3.82 15.56 -12.18
CA TYR A 140 2.60 15.80 -11.40
C TYR A 140 2.82 15.77 -9.88
N GLY A 141 4.02 15.42 -9.40
CA GLY A 141 4.33 15.35 -7.96
C GLY A 141 3.59 14.22 -7.25
N VAL A 142 3.42 13.09 -7.92
CA VAL A 142 2.94 11.81 -7.39
C VAL A 142 4.15 10.88 -7.27
N ASP A 143 4.41 10.32 -6.11
CA ASP A 143 5.59 9.46 -5.93
C ASP A 143 5.37 8.07 -6.55
N LEU A 144 6.33 7.57 -7.33
CA LEU A 144 6.36 6.19 -7.79
C LEU A 144 7.11 5.34 -6.74
N ILE A 145 6.33 4.62 -5.93
CA ILE A 145 6.86 3.83 -4.82
C ILE A 145 7.56 2.58 -5.33
N SER A 146 8.81 2.42 -4.96
CA SER A 146 9.62 1.26 -5.35
C SER A 146 9.48 0.11 -4.36
N LEU A 147 9.40 -1.13 -4.89
CA LEU A 147 9.40 -2.35 -4.09
C LEU A 147 10.81 -2.97 -4.07
N ILE A 148 11.20 -3.47 -2.91
CA ILE A 148 12.40 -4.28 -2.72
C ILE A 148 11.99 -5.67 -2.25
N ALA A 149 12.19 -6.67 -3.10
CA ALA A 149 12.09 -8.08 -2.74
C ALA A 149 13.46 -8.62 -2.31
N PRO A 150 13.54 -9.75 -1.60
CA PRO A 150 14.80 -10.42 -1.30
C PRO A 150 15.58 -10.73 -2.58
N THR A 151 16.72 -10.06 -2.75
CA THR A 151 17.56 -10.13 -3.95
C THR A 151 19.01 -9.75 -3.60
N SER A 152 19.87 -9.52 -4.59
CA SER A 152 21.27 -9.13 -4.36
C SER A 152 21.39 -7.71 -3.76
N ASP A 153 22.40 -7.50 -2.92
CA ASP A 153 22.71 -6.20 -2.30
C ASP A 153 22.89 -5.10 -3.35
N LYS A 154 23.54 -5.43 -4.46
CA LYS A 154 23.72 -4.50 -5.58
C LYS A 154 22.39 -4.00 -6.14
N ARG A 155 21.40 -4.89 -6.29
CA ARG A 155 20.07 -4.52 -6.80
C ARG A 155 19.30 -3.71 -5.76
N ILE A 156 19.36 -4.09 -4.49
CA ILE A 156 18.77 -3.34 -3.38
C ILE A 156 19.32 -1.91 -3.34
N ALA A 157 20.65 -1.76 -3.38
CA ALA A 157 21.30 -0.46 -3.37
C ALA A 157 20.91 0.42 -4.57
N MET A 158 20.79 -0.17 -5.76
CA MET A 158 20.38 0.53 -6.98
C MET A 158 18.95 1.06 -6.85
N ILE A 159 18.00 0.25 -6.38
CA ILE A 159 16.61 0.65 -6.17
C ILE A 159 16.53 1.73 -5.08
N ALA A 160 17.24 1.54 -3.96
CA ALA A 160 17.21 2.47 -2.83
C ALA A 160 17.68 3.88 -3.18
N LYS A 161 18.72 4.01 -4.01
CA LYS A 161 19.27 5.32 -4.43
C LYS A 161 18.30 6.19 -5.22
N GLU A 162 17.37 5.56 -5.93
CA GLU A 162 16.41 6.26 -6.79
C GLU A 162 14.98 6.23 -6.25
N ALA A 163 14.80 5.82 -4.97
CA ALA A 163 13.50 5.72 -4.34
C ALA A 163 12.83 7.09 -4.13
N GLU A 164 11.51 7.09 -4.14
CA GLU A 164 10.65 8.25 -3.89
C GLU A 164 9.60 7.87 -2.83
N GLY A 165 9.11 8.85 -2.07
CA GLY A 165 8.10 8.65 -1.03
C GLY A 165 8.56 7.74 0.11
N PHE A 166 8.39 6.44 -0.04
CA PHE A 166 8.94 5.41 0.85
C PHE A 166 9.35 4.15 0.05
N LEU A 167 10.12 3.27 0.67
CA LEU A 167 10.47 1.96 0.12
C LEU A 167 9.57 0.87 0.69
N TYR A 168 8.91 0.13 -0.17
CA TYR A 168 8.12 -1.04 0.19
C TYR A 168 9.01 -2.29 0.25
N ILE A 169 9.29 -2.80 1.42
CA ILE A 169 10.12 -4.01 1.60
C ILE A 169 9.20 -5.22 1.65
N VAL A 170 9.34 -6.11 0.68
CA VAL A 170 8.60 -7.36 0.61
C VAL A 170 9.28 -8.40 1.48
N SER A 171 8.60 -8.91 2.51
CA SER A 171 9.19 -9.83 3.50
C SER A 171 9.47 -11.24 2.98
N SER A 172 8.97 -11.59 1.79
CA SER A 172 9.18 -12.92 1.20
C SER A 172 9.01 -12.91 -0.31
N LEU A 173 9.65 -13.83 -0.99
CA LEU A 173 9.38 -14.12 -2.40
C LEU A 173 8.02 -14.83 -2.54
N GLY A 174 7.21 -14.42 -3.50
CA GLY A 174 5.89 -15.01 -3.82
C GLY A 174 4.76 -13.99 -3.71
N VAL A 175 3.53 -14.48 -3.56
CA VAL A 175 2.32 -13.66 -3.52
C VAL A 175 1.92 -13.27 -2.09
N THR A 176 1.03 -12.28 -1.96
CA THR A 176 0.47 -11.82 -0.68
C THR A 176 -0.29 -12.91 0.06
N GLY A 177 -0.33 -12.85 1.38
CA GLY A 177 -1.03 -13.78 2.24
C GLY A 177 -0.60 -13.64 3.71
N THR A 178 -1.37 -14.21 4.65
CA THR A 178 -0.97 -14.29 6.06
C THR A 178 0.00 -15.46 6.26
N ARG A 179 1.08 -15.26 7.04
CA ARG A 179 2.10 -16.28 7.31
C ARG A 179 2.31 -16.43 8.82
N SER A 180 2.60 -17.66 9.25
CA SER A 180 2.97 -17.95 10.65
C SER A 180 4.39 -17.49 10.97
N GLU A 181 5.32 -17.62 10.02
CA GLU A 181 6.73 -17.24 10.18
C GLU A 181 7.23 -16.47 8.95
N ILE A 182 8.10 -15.47 9.21
CA ILE A 182 8.84 -14.72 8.21
C ILE A 182 10.31 -15.13 8.35
N THR A 183 10.81 -15.92 7.42
CA THR A 183 12.15 -16.52 7.46
C THR A 183 13.21 -15.70 6.70
N THR A 184 12.81 -14.67 5.99
CA THR A 184 13.73 -13.80 5.24
C THR A 184 14.61 -13.00 6.18
N ASP A 185 15.90 -12.87 5.87
CA ASP A 185 16.82 -11.97 6.58
C ASP A 185 16.55 -10.51 6.19
N LEU A 186 15.50 -9.95 6.80
CA LEU A 186 15.10 -8.57 6.57
C LEU A 186 16.10 -7.56 7.16
N ALA A 187 16.83 -7.94 8.20
CA ALA A 187 17.80 -7.05 8.84
C ALA A 187 18.94 -6.70 7.86
N SER A 188 19.43 -7.69 7.12
CA SER A 188 20.46 -7.47 6.08
C SER A 188 19.94 -6.60 4.94
N ILE A 189 18.70 -6.80 4.48
CA ILE A 189 18.07 -5.96 3.44
C ILE A 189 17.97 -4.50 3.93
N ILE A 190 17.44 -4.28 5.14
CA ILE A 190 17.29 -2.95 5.72
C ILE A 190 18.66 -2.26 5.91
N LYS A 191 19.69 -3.00 6.30
CA LYS A 191 21.04 -2.45 6.41
C LYS A 191 21.52 -1.89 5.07
N VAL A 192 21.42 -2.65 3.98
CA VAL A 192 21.79 -2.18 2.64
C VAL A 192 20.95 -0.97 2.22
N VAL A 193 19.64 -0.96 2.52
CA VAL A 193 18.77 0.21 2.25
C VAL A 193 19.31 1.45 2.96
N ARG A 194 19.61 1.36 4.27
CA ARG A 194 20.06 2.49 5.10
C ARG A 194 21.45 3.03 4.68
N GLU A 195 22.30 2.18 4.12
CA GLU A 195 23.59 2.59 3.57
C GLU A 195 23.48 3.40 2.27
N ASN A 196 22.30 3.38 1.61
CA ASN A 196 22.11 3.96 0.29
C ASN A 196 21.05 5.07 0.22
N THR A 197 20.18 5.23 1.25
CA THR A 197 19.14 6.26 1.25
C THR A 197 18.62 6.56 2.65
N ASP A 198 18.14 7.81 2.86
CA ASP A 198 17.41 8.25 4.05
C ASP A 198 15.89 8.18 3.87
N ILE A 199 15.41 7.66 2.73
CA ILE A 199 13.97 7.48 2.48
C ILE A 199 13.43 6.42 3.45
N PRO A 200 12.28 6.68 4.11
CA PRO A 200 11.70 5.71 5.02
C PRO A 200 11.33 4.42 4.30
N CYS A 201 11.39 3.30 5.01
CA CYS A 201 10.98 2.01 4.49
C CYS A 201 9.96 1.33 5.41
N ALA A 202 8.99 0.65 4.81
CA ALA A 202 7.99 -0.14 5.52
C ALA A 202 7.99 -1.58 5.02
N ILE A 203 7.83 -2.53 5.95
CA ILE A 203 7.82 -3.95 5.63
C ILE A 203 6.37 -4.42 5.46
N GLY A 204 6.10 -5.10 4.37
CA GLY A 204 4.81 -5.72 4.06
C GLY A 204 4.92 -7.21 3.77
N PHE A 205 3.79 -7.85 3.53
CA PHE A 205 3.57 -9.28 3.30
C PHE A 205 3.65 -10.16 4.56
N GLY A 206 2.60 -10.93 4.78
CA GLY A 206 2.53 -11.96 5.82
C GLY A 206 2.22 -11.45 7.22
N ILE A 207 2.20 -10.15 7.46
CA ILE A 207 1.89 -9.56 8.77
C ILE A 207 0.38 -9.69 9.04
N SER A 208 0.03 -10.22 10.20
CA SER A 208 -1.38 -10.42 10.60
C SER A 208 -1.63 -10.25 12.09
N THR A 209 -0.59 -10.21 12.92
CA THR A 209 -0.72 -10.03 14.37
C THR A 209 0.03 -8.82 14.89
N PRO A 210 -0.36 -8.24 16.04
CA PRO A 210 0.34 -7.14 16.68
C PRO A 210 1.82 -7.43 16.94
N GLU A 211 2.16 -8.66 17.36
CA GLU A 211 3.54 -9.09 17.62
C GLU A 211 4.39 -9.08 16.35
N GLN A 212 3.82 -9.55 15.24
CA GLN A 212 4.49 -9.52 13.93
C GLN A 212 4.70 -8.06 13.49
N ALA A 213 3.67 -7.21 13.61
CA ALA A 213 3.78 -5.79 13.26
C ALA A 213 4.86 -5.09 14.08
N LYS A 214 4.89 -5.30 15.41
CA LYS A 214 5.92 -4.78 16.32
C LYS A 214 7.32 -5.20 15.89
N LYS A 215 7.50 -6.49 15.57
CA LYS A 215 8.80 -7.03 15.13
C LYS A 215 9.26 -6.39 13.80
N MET A 216 8.36 -6.22 12.85
CA MET A 216 8.69 -5.60 11.56
C MET A 216 8.97 -4.10 11.69
N ALA A 217 8.17 -3.38 12.46
CA ALA A 217 8.38 -1.96 12.74
C ALA A 217 9.66 -1.69 13.53
N ALA A 218 10.12 -2.63 14.36
CA ALA A 218 11.41 -2.50 15.06
C ALA A 218 12.60 -2.51 14.06
N LEU A 219 12.50 -3.20 12.94
CA LEU A 219 13.52 -3.26 11.90
C LEU A 219 13.44 -2.10 10.90
N SER A 220 12.25 -1.52 10.71
CA SER A 220 11.96 -0.54 9.65
C SER A 220 11.27 0.71 10.22
N ASP A 221 10.73 1.56 9.36
CA ASP A 221 9.97 2.75 9.76
C ASP A 221 8.46 2.50 9.79
N GLY A 222 8.00 1.32 9.38
CA GLY A 222 6.58 0.99 9.42
C GLY A 222 6.25 -0.43 9.03
N ALA A 223 4.99 -0.78 9.22
CA ALA A 223 4.43 -2.09 8.87
C ALA A 223 3.21 -1.93 7.95
N ILE A 224 3.14 -2.75 6.91
CA ILE A 224 2.06 -2.76 5.91
C ILE A 224 1.25 -4.05 6.08
N VAL A 225 -0.08 -3.91 6.14
CA VAL A 225 -0.99 -5.03 6.36
C VAL A 225 -2.14 -5.00 5.37
N GLY A 226 -2.27 -6.08 4.60
CA GLY A 226 -3.34 -6.22 3.60
C GLY A 226 -4.26 -7.40 3.88
N SER A 227 -3.79 -8.62 3.64
CA SER A 227 -4.63 -9.82 3.66
C SER A 227 -5.41 -10.07 4.96
N ALA A 228 -4.89 -9.65 6.11
CA ALA A 228 -5.62 -9.78 7.37
C ALA A 228 -6.85 -8.86 7.41
N ILE A 229 -6.71 -7.64 6.90
CA ILE A 229 -7.81 -6.67 6.80
C ILE A 229 -8.85 -7.14 5.79
N ILE A 230 -8.42 -7.61 4.62
CA ILE A 230 -9.33 -8.15 3.59
C ILE A 230 -10.15 -9.34 4.15
N LYS A 231 -9.56 -10.21 4.97
CA LYS A 231 -10.30 -11.30 5.65
C LYS A 231 -11.37 -10.77 6.61
N LEU A 232 -11.09 -9.68 7.33
CA LEU A 232 -12.11 -9.03 8.18
C LEU A 232 -13.24 -8.45 7.35
N ILE A 233 -12.92 -7.84 6.21
CA ILE A 233 -13.91 -7.32 5.26
C ILE A 233 -14.75 -8.45 4.68
N GLU A 234 -14.12 -9.53 4.23
CA GLU A 234 -14.83 -10.72 3.71
C GLU A 234 -15.80 -11.32 4.73
N LYS A 235 -15.39 -11.39 6.00
CA LYS A 235 -16.21 -11.94 7.10
C LYS A 235 -17.40 -11.06 7.45
N ASN A 236 -17.24 -9.74 7.46
CA ASN A 236 -18.23 -8.79 8.01
C ASN A 236 -18.99 -8.02 6.90
N GLY A 237 -18.57 -8.13 5.63
CA GLY A 237 -19.19 -7.43 4.51
C GLY A 237 -19.26 -5.92 4.71
N ALA A 238 -20.41 -5.31 4.41
CA ALA A 238 -20.62 -3.87 4.53
C ALA A 238 -20.53 -3.32 5.97
N ASN A 239 -20.53 -4.19 6.98
CA ASN A 239 -20.40 -3.82 8.40
C ASN A 239 -18.98 -3.99 8.94
N ALA A 240 -17.97 -4.13 8.08
CA ALA A 240 -16.60 -4.40 8.48
C ALA A 240 -15.88 -3.22 9.18
N ALA A 241 -16.39 -2.00 9.08
CA ALA A 241 -15.69 -0.79 9.53
C ALA A 241 -15.26 -0.84 11.00
N GLU A 242 -16.16 -1.28 11.91
CA GLU A 242 -15.85 -1.40 13.34
C GLU A 242 -14.74 -2.43 13.59
N ALA A 243 -14.89 -3.64 13.08
CA ALA A 243 -13.91 -4.71 13.26
C ALA A 243 -12.54 -4.38 12.65
N VAL A 244 -12.51 -3.69 11.51
CA VAL A 244 -11.26 -3.22 10.90
C VAL A 244 -10.65 -2.08 11.73
N GLY A 245 -11.46 -1.15 12.23
CA GLY A 245 -10.99 -0.08 13.11
C GLY A 245 -10.34 -0.62 14.38
N GLU A 246 -10.96 -1.56 15.08
CA GLU A 246 -10.40 -2.22 16.26
C GLU A 246 -9.06 -2.90 15.94
N TYR A 247 -9.01 -3.66 14.85
CA TYR A 247 -7.79 -4.31 14.40
C TYR A 247 -6.66 -3.30 14.11
N VAL A 248 -6.96 -2.19 13.42
CA VAL A 248 -5.98 -1.13 13.14
C VAL A 248 -5.46 -0.52 14.44
N LYS A 249 -6.34 -0.27 15.42
CA LYS A 249 -5.97 0.26 16.75
C LYS A 249 -5.01 -0.67 17.49
N GLU A 250 -5.30 -1.98 17.51
CA GLU A 250 -4.41 -2.98 18.13
C GLU A 250 -3.03 -3.00 17.46
N MET A 251 -3.01 -3.07 16.15
CA MET A 251 -1.77 -3.09 15.36
C MET A 251 -0.95 -1.81 15.55
N LYS A 252 -1.61 -0.64 15.50
CA LYS A 252 -0.96 0.66 15.70
C LYS A 252 -0.39 0.79 17.12
N THR A 253 -1.13 0.37 18.12
CA THR A 253 -0.65 0.38 19.52
C THR A 253 0.62 -0.45 19.68
N ALA A 254 0.66 -1.63 19.07
CA ALA A 254 1.81 -2.54 19.16
C ALA A 254 3.10 -1.96 18.54
N ILE A 255 2.98 -1.17 17.46
CA ILE A 255 4.16 -0.59 16.80
C ILE A 255 4.59 0.75 17.38
N SER A 256 3.75 1.38 18.21
CA SER A 256 4.02 2.69 18.82
C SER A 256 4.72 2.60 20.18
N GLY A 257 4.77 1.43 20.78
CA GLY A 257 5.45 1.13 22.06
C GLY A 257 6.76 0.40 21.84
#